data_42527c8459eb6331fa9e3ff4b1c7324b
#
_entry.id   42527c8459eb6331fa9e3ff4b1c7324b
#
_cell.length_a   1.000
_cell.length_b   1.000
_cell.length_c   1.000
_cell.angle_alpha   90.00
_cell.angle_beta   90.00
_cell.angle_gamma   90.00
#
_symmetry.space_group_name_H-M   'P 1'
#
loop_
_entity.id
_entity.type
_entity.pdbx_description
1 polymer ?
#
loop_
_entity_poly.entity_id
_entity_poly.type
_entity_poly.pdbx_seq_one_letter_code
_entity_poly.pdbx_strand_id
1 'polypeptide(L)'
;KDSLSFSDGYPILLASEESLEDLNSRLKEAIPMKRFRPNVVVRGAGAFSEDRWKEFQINDIKMYGVKRCCRCKIPTTNQLTAERSNEPTKTLETYRKGKVKTSGVFFGQNVIHEQRNWFSETFLSRRTISIGDPVRVLNEGEIPETSKSKKN
;
A
#
# COMPACT_ATOMS: atom_id res chain seq x y z
N LYS A 1 -15.25 -9.55 -13.16
CA LYS A 1 -14.66 -8.28 -13.68
C LYS A 1 -14.79 -7.27 -12.55
N ASP A 2 -13.71 -7.06 -11.81
CA ASP A 2 -13.68 -6.10 -10.72
C ASP A 2 -13.76 -4.70 -11.33
N SER A 3 -14.83 -3.99 -11.07
CA SER A 3 -14.96 -2.60 -11.51
C SER A 3 -14.12 -1.73 -10.59
N LEU A 4 -12.99 -1.25 -11.08
CA LEU A 4 -12.16 -0.27 -10.39
C LEU A 4 -12.73 1.11 -10.62
N SER A 5 -13.25 1.72 -9.56
CA SER A 5 -13.72 3.09 -9.58
C SER A 5 -12.58 3.99 -9.08
N PHE A 6 -12.02 4.81 -9.99
CA PHE A 6 -11.05 5.88 -9.70
C PHE A 6 -9.72 5.48 -9.03
N SER A 7 -9.25 4.24 -9.16
CA SER A 7 -7.98 3.80 -8.57
C SER A 7 -6.94 3.42 -9.62
N ASP A 8 -5.68 3.68 -9.31
CA ASP A 8 -4.52 3.34 -10.16
C ASP A 8 -4.22 1.83 -10.14
N GLY A 9 -5.10 1.00 -10.68
CA GLY A 9 -4.92 -0.44 -10.85
C GLY A 9 -5.35 -1.32 -9.67
N TYR A 10 -5.42 -0.79 -8.42
CA TYR A 10 -5.96 -1.46 -7.24
C TYR A 10 -6.74 -0.48 -6.36
N PRO A 11 -7.81 -0.92 -5.69
CA PRO A 11 -8.70 -0.02 -4.97
C PRO A 11 -8.06 0.60 -3.72
N ILE A 12 -7.11 -0.08 -3.09
CA ILE A 12 -6.55 0.34 -1.81
C ILE A 12 -5.02 0.29 -1.87
N LEU A 13 -4.38 1.39 -1.49
CA LEU A 13 -2.98 1.46 -1.13
C LEU A 13 -2.84 1.48 0.40
N LEU A 14 -2.18 0.48 0.94
CA LEU A 14 -1.80 0.36 2.34
C LEU A 14 -0.36 0.80 2.53
N ALA A 15 -0.07 1.55 3.58
CA ALA A 15 1.28 1.88 4.04
C ALA A 15 1.34 1.89 5.56
N SER A 16 2.54 1.82 6.16
CA SER A 16 2.72 1.93 7.61
C SER A 16 3.46 3.21 8.00
N GLU A 17 3.19 3.70 9.21
CA GLU A 17 3.89 4.85 9.76
C GLU A 17 5.39 4.54 9.92
N GLU A 18 5.73 3.35 10.38
CA GLU A 18 7.11 2.90 10.57
C GLU A 18 7.89 2.80 9.26
N SER A 19 7.23 2.46 8.14
CA SER A 19 7.84 2.50 6.81
C SER A 19 8.20 3.92 6.40
N LEU A 20 7.37 4.89 6.73
CA LEU A 20 7.68 6.30 6.49
C LEU A 20 8.78 6.80 7.43
N GLU A 21 8.78 6.40 8.69
CA GLU A 21 9.83 6.75 9.66
C GLU A 21 11.19 6.22 9.22
N ASP A 22 11.28 4.95 8.79
CA ASP A 22 12.53 4.37 8.24
C ASP A 22 13.00 5.16 7.00
N LEU A 23 12.11 5.49 6.09
CA LEU A 23 12.45 6.31 4.93
C LEU A 23 12.95 7.69 5.35
N ASN A 24 12.22 8.37 6.23
CA ASN A 24 12.54 9.72 6.70
C ASN A 24 13.88 9.79 7.45
N SER A 25 14.26 8.71 8.16
CA SER A 25 15.57 8.62 8.80
C SER A 25 16.75 8.65 7.82
N ARG A 26 16.49 8.35 6.54
CA ARG A 26 17.48 8.32 5.44
C ARG A 26 17.44 9.56 4.55
N LEU A 27 16.41 10.36 4.66
CA LEU A 27 16.23 11.60 3.90
C LEU A 27 16.89 12.78 4.62
N LYS A 28 17.36 13.76 3.86
CA LYS A 28 17.83 15.03 4.45
C LYS A 28 16.69 15.84 5.06
N GLU A 29 15.53 15.80 4.43
CA GLU A 29 14.32 16.47 4.85
C GLU A 29 13.19 15.45 4.90
N ALA A 30 12.51 15.36 6.04
CA ALA A 30 11.40 14.46 6.21
C ALA A 30 10.23 14.85 5.30
N ILE A 31 9.55 13.85 4.78
CA ILE A 31 8.39 14.03 3.92
C ILE A 31 7.14 13.47 4.60
N PRO A 32 5.97 14.05 4.36
CA PRO A 32 4.73 13.54 4.94
C PRO A 32 4.19 12.31 4.18
N MET A 33 3.44 11.45 4.87
CA MET A 33 2.80 10.25 4.30
C MET A 33 1.95 10.56 3.07
N LYS A 34 1.31 11.71 3.02
CA LYS A 34 0.47 12.16 1.89
C LYS A 34 1.20 12.19 0.54
N ARG A 35 2.55 12.24 0.53
CA ARG A 35 3.35 12.13 -0.71
C ARG A 35 3.09 10.82 -1.45
N PHE A 36 2.80 9.75 -0.72
CA PHE A 36 2.52 8.43 -1.26
C PHE A 36 1.04 8.18 -1.55
N ARG A 37 0.14 9.02 -1.01
CA ARG A 37 -1.32 8.97 -1.20
C ARG A 37 -1.93 7.62 -0.80
N PRO A 38 -1.61 7.05 0.36
CA PRO A 38 -2.25 5.82 0.80
C PRO A 38 -3.73 6.06 1.13
N ASN A 39 -4.55 5.01 0.96
CA ASN A 39 -5.94 4.99 1.40
C ASN A 39 -6.03 4.58 2.87
N VAL A 40 -5.13 3.68 3.29
CA VAL A 40 -5.06 3.17 4.66
C VAL A 40 -3.63 3.29 5.15
N VAL A 41 -3.46 3.84 6.35
CA VAL A 41 -2.18 3.91 7.06
C VAL A 41 -2.32 3.12 8.35
N VAL A 42 -1.40 2.20 8.58
CA VAL A 42 -1.33 1.38 9.80
C VAL A 42 -0.10 1.74 10.62
N ARG A 43 -0.10 1.35 11.89
CA ARG A 43 1.05 1.52 12.79
C ARG A 43 1.19 0.33 13.73
N GLY A 44 2.37 0.19 14.33
CA GLY A 44 2.66 -0.86 15.30
C GLY A 44 3.15 -2.18 14.70
N ALA A 45 3.41 -2.23 13.39
CA ALA A 45 3.78 -3.46 12.69
C ALA A 45 5.28 -3.56 12.36
N GLY A 46 6.02 -2.47 12.52
CA GLY A 46 7.41 -2.34 12.08
C GLY A 46 7.54 -1.99 10.60
N ALA A 47 8.71 -1.42 10.25
CA ALA A 47 8.96 -0.89 8.91
C ALA A 47 8.85 -1.98 7.83
N PHE A 48 8.05 -1.70 6.81
CA PHE A 48 7.79 -2.56 5.64
C PHE A 48 7.22 -3.94 5.96
N SER A 49 6.67 -4.15 7.15
CA SER A 49 5.98 -5.41 7.50
C SER A 49 4.76 -5.64 6.60
N GLU A 50 4.07 -4.57 6.21
CA GLU A 50 2.94 -4.61 5.30
C GLU A 50 3.27 -5.27 3.95
N ASP A 51 4.50 -5.26 3.51
CA ASP A 51 4.94 -5.91 2.26
C ASP A 51 4.71 -7.43 2.25
N ARG A 52 4.59 -8.04 3.43
CA ARG A 52 4.45 -9.47 3.62
C ARG A 52 3.03 -9.91 3.94
N TRP A 53 2.11 -9.00 4.15
CA TRP A 53 0.75 -9.32 4.54
C TRP A 53 -0.05 -9.84 3.36
N LYS A 54 -0.20 -11.16 3.28
CA LYS A 54 -1.03 -11.82 2.27
C LYS A 54 -2.50 -11.73 2.59
N GLU A 55 -2.82 -11.93 3.86
CA GLU A 55 -4.18 -11.89 4.37
C GLU A 55 -4.19 -11.23 5.75
N PHE A 56 -5.02 -10.25 5.91
CA PHE A 56 -5.18 -9.53 7.18
C PHE A 56 -6.59 -9.00 7.31
N GLN A 57 -6.92 -8.49 8.47
CA GLN A 57 -8.24 -8.01 8.80
C GLN A 57 -8.12 -6.65 9.47
N ILE A 58 -8.95 -5.70 9.04
CA ILE A 58 -9.12 -4.42 9.73
C ILE A 58 -10.54 -4.44 10.29
N ASN A 59 -10.66 -4.41 11.62
CA ASN A 59 -11.91 -4.69 12.31
C ASN A 59 -12.47 -6.05 11.83
N ASP A 60 -13.61 -6.10 11.18
CA ASP A 60 -14.25 -7.29 10.63
C ASP A 60 -14.09 -7.44 9.10
N ILE A 61 -13.36 -6.54 8.45
CA ILE A 61 -13.16 -6.54 7.00
C ILE A 61 -11.87 -7.27 6.65
N LYS A 62 -12.02 -8.40 5.95
CA LYS A 62 -10.88 -9.15 5.44
C LYS A 62 -10.27 -8.48 4.22
N MET A 63 -8.95 -8.41 4.22
CA MET A 63 -8.12 -7.77 3.21
C MET A 63 -7.07 -8.73 2.67
N TYR A 64 -6.71 -8.56 1.41
CA TYR A 64 -5.69 -9.36 0.75
C TYR A 64 -4.63 -8.46 0.12
N GLY A 65 -3.37 -8.68 0.49
CA GLY A 65 -2.23 -8.08 -0.16
C GLY A 65 -1.99 -8.72 -1.52
N VAL A 66 -1.99 -7.91 -2.56
CA VAL A 66 -1.87 -8.40 -3.94
C VAL A 66 -0.45 -8.29 -4.45
N LYS A 67 0.15 -7.13 -4.28
CA LYS A 67 1.55 -6.86 -4.66
C LYS A 67 2.06 -5.60 -3.99
N ARG A 68 3.38 -5.51 -3.85
CA ARG A 68 4.02 -4.25 -3.43
C ARG A 68 3.74 -3.15 -4.45
N CYS A 69 3.51 -1.93 -3.97
CA CYS A 69 3.23 -0.80 -4.84
C CYS A 69 4.53 -0.23 -5.41
N CYS A 70 4.73 -0.43 -6.73
CA CYS A 70 5.80 0.22 -7.46
C CYS A 70 5.48 1.71 -7.61
N ARG A 71 6.40 2.57 -7.17
CA ARG A 71 6.15 4.00 -7.14
C ARG A 71 6.49 4.67 -8.47
N CYS A 72 5.58 5.52 -8.91
CA CYS A 72 5.80 6.46 -10.01
C CYS A 72 6.48 7.75 -9.51
N LYS A 73 6.55 8.77 -10.36
CA LYS A 73 7.15 10.07 -10.00
C LYS A 73 6.29 10.96 -9.08
N ILE A 74 5.05 10.60 -8.79
CA ILE A 74 4.15 11.43 -7.97
C ILE A 74 4.74 11.76 -6.59
N PRO A 75 5.33 10.80 -5.82
CA PRO A 75 5.93 11.10 -4.54
C PRO A 75 7.07 12.12 -4.57
N THR A 76 7.70 12.34 -5.73
CA THR A 76 8.78 13.31 -5.88
C THR A 76 8.31 14.77 -6.03
N THR A 77 6.98 14.98 -6.16
CA THR A 77 6.39 16.31 -6.24
C THR A 77 5.88 16.76 -4.88
N ASN A 78 6.28 17.92 -4.41
CA ASN A 78 5.71 18.54 -3.22
C ASN A 78 4.29 19.01 -3.56
N GLN A 79 3.29 18.48 -2.85
CA GLN A 79 1.88 18.78 -3.12
C GLN A 79 1.45 20.19 -2.71
N LEU A 80 2.25 20.89 -1.89
CA LEU A 80 1.97 22.26 -1.46
C LEU A 80 2.60 23.29 -2.40
N THR A 81 3.87 23.04 -2.84
CA THR A 81 4.64 23.99 -3.64
C THR A 81 4.69 23.62 -5.11
N ALA A 82 4.23 22.42 -5.49
CA ALA A 82 4.39 21.82 -6.81
C ALA A 82 5.85 21.61 -7.26
N GLU A 83 6.83 21.86 -6.39
CA GLU A 83 8.22 21.62 -6.66
C GLU A 83 8.51 20.14 -6.84
N ARG A 84 9.36 19.84 -7.81
CA ARG A 84 9.81 18.46 -8.09
C ARG A 84 11.25 18.27 -7.63
N SER A 85 11.51 17.10 -7.07
CA SER A 85 12.86 16.68 -6.67
C SER A 85 13.13 15.25 -7.16
N ASN A 86 14.28 14.68 -6.83
CA ASN A 86 14.55 13.25 -7.06
C ASN A 86 14.18 12.41 -5.84
N GLU A 87 13.90 13.04 -4.70
CA GLU A 87 13.47 12.34 -3.49
C GLU A 87 11.95 12.20 -3.44
N PRO A 88 11.42 11.13 -2.85
CA PRO A 88 12.10 10.05 -2.11
C PRO A 88 12.63 8.90 -2.99
N THR A 89 12.45 8.97 -4.31
CA THR A 89 12.79 7.88 -5.23
C THR A 89 14.26 7.51 -5.16
N LYS A 90 15.16 8.49 -5.17
CA LYS A 90 16.61 8.27 -5.11
C LYS A 90 17.02 7.51 -3.84
N THR A 91 16.48 7.89 -2.70
CA THR A 91 16.74 7.19 -1.43
C THR A 91 16.13 5.78 -1.46
N LEU A 92 14.88 5.61 -1.91
CA LEU A 92 14.27 4.28 -2.03
C LEU A 92 15.04 3.36 -2.99
N GLU A 93 15.67 3.87 -4.04
CA GLU A 93 16.50 3.08 -4.95
C GLU A 93 17.66 2.37 -4.27
N THR A 94 18.14 2.88 -3.17
CA THR A 94 19.28 2.29 -2.44
C THR A 94 18.94 1.01 -1.70
N TYR A 95 17.67 0.80 -1.30
CA TYR A 95 17.29 -0.34 -0.47
C TYR A 95 15.89 -0.93 -0.77
N ARG A 96 15.07 -0.24 -1.55
CA ARG A 96 13.70 -0.64 -1.89
C ARG A 96 13.50 -0.91 -3.38
N LYS A 97 14.59 -1.06 -4.13
CA LYS A 97 14.55 -1.43 -5.56
C LYS A 97 14.17 -2.89 -5.73
N GLY A 98 13.33 -3.18 -6.72
CA GLY A 98 12.97 -4.55 -7.05
C GLY A 98 14.13 -5.37 -7.58
N LYS A 99 14.04 -6.69 -7.44
CA LYS A 99 15.08 -7.65 -7.88
C LYS A 99 15.18 -7.77 -9.41
N VAL A 100 14.10 -7.45 -10.13
CA VAL A 100 14.07 -7.50 -11.60
C VAL A 100 14.58 -6.18 -12.16
N LYS A 101 15.40 -6.22 -13.22
CA LYS A 101 15.99 -5.01 -13.85
C LYS A 101 14.97 -3.92 -14.22
N THR A 102 13.75 -4.32 -14.57
CA THR A 102 12.64 -3.41 -14.93
C THR A 102 11.80 -2.98 -13.73
N SER A 103 12.09 -3.50 -12.54
CA SER A 103 11.38 -3.12 -11.32
C SER A 103 11.78 -1.71 -10.88
N GLY A 104 10.78 -0.88 -10.58
CA GLY A 104 10.99 0.40 -9.92
C GLY A 104 11.26 0.24 -8.42
N VAL A 105 11.04 1.31 -7.69
CA VAL A 105 11.13 1.33 -6.23
C VAL A 105 9.77 1.06 -5.60
N PHE A 106 9.76 0.43 -4.43
CA PHE A 106 8.53 0.02 -3.76
C PHE A 106 8.33 0.76 -2.44
N PHE A 107 7.09 1.21 -2.22
CA PHE A 107 6.62 1.74 -0.93
C PHE A 107 5.13 1.51 -0.80
N GLY A 108 4.74 0.78 0.26
CA GLY A 108 3.37 0.35 0.51
C GLY A 108 2.91 -0.82 -0.37
N GLN A 109 1.74 -1.31 -0.09
CA GLN A 109 1.15 -2.50 -0.69
C GLN A 109 -0.20 -2.21 -1.33
N ASN A 110 -0.42 -2.75 -2.52
CA ASN A 110 -1.72 -2.78 -3.17
C ASN A 110 -2.58 -3.88 -2.54
N VAL A 111 -3.77 -3.53 -2.13
CA VAL A 111 -4.68 -4.36 -1.35
C VAL A 111 -6.06 -4.38 -1.99
N ILE A 112 -6.74 -5.50 -1.89
CA ILE A 112 -8.16 -5.66 -2.18
C ILE A 112 -8.88 -6.12 -0.91
N HIS A 113 -10.14 -5.77 -0.77
CA HIS A 113 -10.99 -6.32 0.27
C HIS A 113 -11.76 -7.54 -0.23
N GLU A 114 -12.22 -8.39 0.69
CA GLU A 114 -13.07 -9.52 0.37
C GLU A 114 -14.39 -9.02 -0.21
N GLN A 115 -14.70 -9.46 -1.44
CA GLN A 115 -16.00 -9.25 -2.03
C GLN A 115 -16.96 -10.32 -1.52
N ARG A 116 -17.93 -9.94 -0.71
CA ARG A 116 -19.04 -10.83 -0.35
C ARG A 116 -20.18 -10.67 -1.35
N ASN A 117 -20.87 -11.78 -1.59
CA ASN A 117 -22.04 -11.80 -2.47
C ASN A 117 -23.11 -10.84 -1.96
N TRP A 118 -23.46 -9.86 -2.77
CA TRP A 118 -24.52 -8.87 -2.57
C TRP A 118 -25.85 -9.49 -2.04
N PHE A 119 -26.15 -10.74 -2.41
CA PHE A 119 -27.40 -11.40 -2.06
C PHE A 119 -27.47 -12.00 -0.64
N SER A 120 -26.37 -12.08 0.09
CA SER A 120 -26.35 -12.77 1.39
C SER A 120 -26.35 -11.85 2.61
N GLU A 121 -26.24 -10.55 2.44
CA GLU A 121 -26.24 -9.60 3.56
C GLU A 121 -27.45 -8.68 3.51
N THR A 122 -28.27 -8.75 4.56
CA THR A 122 -29.34 -7.80 4.84
C THR A 122 -28.81 -6.39 4.72
N PHE A 123 -29.56 -5.52 4.06
CA PHE A 123 -29.28 -4.12 3.69
C PHE A 123 -28.73 -3.18 4.80
N LEU A 124 -28.46 -3.68 5.98
CA LEU A 124 -28.21 -2.89 7.20
C LEU A 124 -26.76 -2.86 7.71
N SER A 125 -25.84 -3.66 7.22
CA SER A 125 -24.44 -3.60 7.70
C SER A 125 -23.50 -2.97 6.70
N ARG A 126 -23.48 -1.63 6.66
CA ARG A 126 -22.36 -0.88 6.05
C ARG A 126 -21.12 -1.16 6.87
N ARG A 127 -20.21 -1.98 6.35
CA ARG A 127 -18.90 -2.17 6.95
C ARG A 127 -18.05 -0.95 6.67
N THR A 128 -17.57 -0.35 7.72
CA THR A 128 -16.71 0.82 7.67
C THR A 128 -15.39 0.52 8.36
N ILE A 129 -14.34 1.15 7.91
CA ILE A 129 -13.06 1.21 8.59
C ILE A 129 -12.94 2.60 9.20
N SER A 130 -12.61 2.66 10.47
CA SER A 130 -12.43 3.89 11.24
C SER A 130 -10.99 4.00 11.75
N ILE A 131 -10.58 5.23 12.04
CA ILE A 131 -9.29 5.45 12.68
C ILE A 131 -9.30 4.81 14.07
N GLY A 132 -8.29 4.01 14.35
CA GLY A 132 -8.17 3.27 15.61
C GLY A 132 -8.68 1.83 15.55
N ASP A 133 -9.28 1.40 14.42
CA ASP A 133 -9.67 0.01 14.25
C ASP A 133 -8.46 -0.93 14.32
N PRO A 134 -8.59 -2.08 15.00
CA PRO A 134 -7.50 -3.03 15.16
C PRO A 134 -7.18 -3.72 13.84
N VAL A 135 -5.89 -3.92 13.57
CA VAL A 135 -5.39 -4.70 12.45
C VAL A 135 -4.90 -6.05 12.97
N ARG A 136 -5.36 -7.13 12.37
CA ARG A 136 -4.91 -8.49 12.65
C ARG A 136 -4.34 -9.12 11.40
N VAL A 137 -3.07 -9.47 11.41
CA VAL A 137 -2.44 -10.22 10.33
C VAL A 137 -2.79 -11.69 10.49
N LEU A 138 -3.33 -12.31 9.44
CA LEU A 138 -3.79 -13.69 9.42
C LEU A 138 -2.79 -14.60 8.69
N ASN A 139 -2.16 -14.09 7.62
CA ASN A 139 -1.20 -14.84 6.83
C ASN A 139 -0.13 -13.91 6.27
N GLU A 140 1.12 -14.29 6.46
CA GLU A 140 2.28 -13.59 5.93
C GLU A 140 3.08 -14.43 4.94
N GLY A 141 3.83 -13.79 4.07
CA GLY A 141 4.76 -14.46 3.18
C GLY A 141 5.20 -13.57 2.03
N GLU A 142 6.04 -14.10 1.15
CA GLU A 142 6.47 -13.35 -0.03
C GLU A 142 5.29 -13.05 -0.94
N ILE A 143 5.19 -11.78 -1.34
CA ILE A 143 4.23 -11.29 -2.32
C ILE A 143 4.99 -10.97 -3.59
N PRO A 144 4.55 -11.45 -4.77
CA PRO A 144 5.26 -11.24 -6.02
C PRO A 144 5.37 -9.76 -6.38
N GLU A 145 6.52 -9.35 -6.90
CA GLU A 145 6.73 -7.97 -7.38
C GLU A 145 5.87 -7.65 -8.62
N THR A 146 5.56 -8.68 -9.40
CA THR A 146 4.71 -8.56 -10.59
C THR A 146 3.53 -9.52 -10.49
N SER A 147 2.34 -9.05 -10.78
CA SER A 147 1.22 -9.96 -11.04
C SER A 147 1.59 -10.82 -12.25
N LYS A 148 1.72 -12.13 -12.07
CA LYS A 148 1.75 -13.04 -13.23
C LYS A 148 0.43 -12.82 -13.98
N SER A 149 0.46 -12.11 -15.10
CA SER A 149 -0.65 -12.13 -16.03
C SER A 149 -0.82 -13.58 -16.46
N LYS A 150 -1.86 -14.26 -16.01
CA LYS A 150 -2.31 -15.49 -16.64
C LYS A 150 -2.70 -15.09 -18.06
N LYS A 151 -1.81 -15.35 -19.02
CA LYS A 151 -2.21 -15.46 -20.42
C LYS A 151 -3.05 -16.73 -20.49
N ASN A 152 -4.35 -16.59 -20.61
CA ASN A 152 -5.20 -17.59 -21.22
C ASN A 152 -5.30 -17.29 -22.69
#